data_a50504b6412a41d87a01019bb1c3e69f
#
_entry.id   a50504b6412a41d87a01019bb1c3e69f
#
_cell.length_a   1.000
_cell.length_b   1.000
_cell.length_c   1.000
_cell.angle_alpha   90.00
_cell.angle_beta   90.00
_cell.angle_gamma   90.00
#
_symmetry.space_group_name_H-M   'P 1'
#
loop_
_entity.id
_entity.type
_entity.pdbx_description
1 polymer ?
#
loop_
_entity_poly.entity_id
_entity_poly.type
_entity_poly.pdbx_seq_one_letter_code
_entity_poly.pdbx_strand_id
1 'polypeptide(L)'
;MAKTSLTIELEKSLWKSTNKLGVFGCFEVTIGFGGNERADYLTYDTKGIWRCYEIKASEEDFYSNNAKTFVGHYNYFVMPKELYVEVKEDIPGYIGVHNGSWVIKNPKKQELGVDEQILKDSLIRSLYREQEKFIQTCDSNYINRLNREINRLRNETRINNNKAIRYNNAIYEICDKYNLDYREVRELLKKY
;
A
#
# COMPACT_ATOMS: atom_id res chain seq x y z
N MET A 1 -1.76 4.92 4.38
CA MET A 1 -0.53 4.51 5.11
C MET A 1 0.60 4.26 4.12
N ALA A 2 1.85 4.53 4.50
CA ALA A 2 3.00 4.17 3.67
C ALA A 2 3.19 2.65 3.70
N LYS A 3 3.52 2.03 2.54
CA LYS A 3 3.81 0.60 2.45
C LYS A 3 5.09 0.28 3.24
N THR A 4 5.10 -0.86 3.93
CA THR A 4 6.30 -1.34 4.63
C THR A 4 7.37 -1.78 3.62
N SER A 5 8.63 -1.86 4.03
CA SER A 5 9.72 -2.38 3.18
C SER A 5 9.44 -3.81 2.69
N LEU A 6 8.87 -4.65 3.56
CA LEU A 6 8.50 -6.02 3.23
C LEU A 6 7.39 -6.09 2.17
N THR A 7 6.35 -5.25 2.29
CA THR A 7 5.29 -5.15 1.28
C THR A 7 5.86 -4.79 -0.09
N ILE A 8 6.77 -3.81 -0.14
CA ILE A 8 7.43 -3.38 -1.38
C ILE A 8 8.29 -4.51 -1.99
N GLU A 9 8.97 -5.29 -1.14
CA GLU A 9 9.76 -6.43 -1.59
C GLU A 9 8.90 -7.55 -2.17
N LEU A 10 7.79 -7.89 -1.51
CA LEU A 10 6.81 -8.86 -1.99
C LEU A 10 6.20 -8.43 -3.33
N GLU A 11 5.80 -7.17 -3.48
CA GLU A 11 5.30 -6.62 -4.74
C GLU A 11 6.32 -6.75 -5.87
N LYS A 12 7.57 -6.35 -5.64
CA LYS A 12 8.65 -6.45 -6.64
C LYS A 12 8.93 -7.89 -7.05
N SER A 13 8.94 -8.82 -6.09
CA SER A 13 9.18 -10.24 -6.34
C SER A 13 8.02 -10.86 -7.11
N LEU A 14 6.79 -10.54 -6.73
CA LEU A 14 5.57 -10.99 -7.40
C LEU A 14 5.54 -10.49 -8.84
N TRP A 15 5.80 -9.20 -9.06
CA TRP A 15 5.87 -8.65 -10.41
C TRP A 15 6.90 -9.38 -11.28
N LYS A 16 8.10 -9.60 -10.76
CA LYS A 16 9.16 -10.33 -11.50
C LYS A 16 8.73 -11.76 -11.86
N SER A 17 8.07 -12.46 -10.95
CA SER A 17 7.65 -13.84 -11.17
C SER A 17 6.49 -13.98 -12.15
N THR A 18 5.63 -12.96 -12.26
CA THR A 18 4.43 -12.93 -13.11
C THR A 18 4.63 -12.18 -14.42
N ASN A 19 5.66 -11.34 -14.53
CA ASN A 19 5.96 -10.55 -15.74
C ASN A 19 6.51 -11.46 -16.86
N LYS A 20 5.59 -12.08 -17.59
CA LYS A 20 5.85 -13.01 -18.71
C LYS A 20 5.15 -12.51 -19.96
N LEU A 21 5.68 -12.89 -21.12
CA LEU A 21 5.04 -12.59 -22.40
C LEU A 21 3.60 -13.10 -22.42
N GLY A 22 2.66 -12.23 -22.77
CA GLY A 22 1.23 -12.54 -22.82
C GLY A 22 0.53 -12.51 -21.45
N VAL A 23 1.18 -12.00 -20.41
CA VAL A 23 0.56 -11.71 -19.10
C VAL A 23 0.55 -10.20 -18.88
N PHE A 24 -0.61 -9.66 -18.59
CA PHE A 24 -0.82 -8.25 -18.29
C PHE A 24 -1.21 -8.13 -16.81
N GLY A 25 -0.58 -7.25 -16.06
CA GLY A 25 -0.87 -7.10 -14.66
C GLY A 25 -0.73 -5.66 -14.18
N CYS A 26 -1.53 -5.31 -13.18
CA CYS A 26 -1.46 -4.01 -12.52
C CYS A 26 -1.69 -4.14 -11.02
N PHE A 27 -0.98 -3.34 -10.25
CA PHE A 27 -1.19 -3.19 -8.81
C PHE A 27 -2.37 -2.25 -8.52
N GLU A 28 -2.99 -2.47 -7.36
CA GLU A 28 -4.05 -1.61 -6.82
C GLU A 28 -5.21 -1.37 -7.81
N VAL A 29 -5.74 -2.47 -8.34
CA VAL A 29 -6.83 -2.45 -9.31
C VAL A 29 -8.17 -2.31 -8.60
N THR A 30 -8.82 -1.15 -8.72
CA THR A 30 -10.19 -0.94 -8.25
C THR A 30 -11.18 -1.64 -9.18
N ILE A 31 -11.98 -2.54 -8.64
CA ILE A 31 -12.94 -3.35 -9.39
C ILE A 31 -14.23 -2.55 -9.64
N GLY A 32 -14.59 -2.44 -10.90
CA GLY A 32 -15.77 -1.67 -11.34
C GLY A 32 -15.54 -0.16 -11.34
N PHE A 33 -16.50 0.57 -11.87
CA PHE A 33 -16.49 2.04 -11.87
C PHE A 33 -17.10 2.56 -10.58
N GLY A 34 -16.29 3.30 -9.78
CA GLY A 34 -16.71 3.76 -8.45
C GLY A 34 -16.84 2.64 -7.40
N GLY A 35 -16.26 1.46 -7.66
CA GLY A 35 -16.27 0.34 -6.72
C GLY A 35 -15.40 0.62 -5.48
N ASN A 36 -15.78 0.00 -4.35
CA ASN A 36 -15.03 0.07 -3.09
C ASN A 36 -14.02 -1.07 -2.94
N GLU A 37 -14.10 -2.09 -3.79
CA GLU A 37 -13.20 -3.24 -3.75
C GLU A 37 -11.95 -2.97 -4.59
N ARG A 38 -10.80 -3.33 -4.05
CA ARG A 38 -9.51 -3.13 -4.71
C ARG A 38 -8.65 -4.37 -4.51
N ALA A 39 -8.26 -4.99 -5.61
CA ALA A 39 -7.26 -6.05 -5.61
C ALA A 39 -5.85 -5.46 -5.50
N ASP A 40 -5.00 -6.00 -4.63
CA ASP A 40 -3.62 -5.53 -4.50
C ASP A 40 -2.83 -5.74 -5.80
N TYR A 41 -3.02 -6.88 -6.46
CA TYR A 41 -2.46 -7.14 -7.78
C TYR A 41 -3.41 -8.05 -8.59
N LEU A 42 -3.69 -7.66 -9.82
CA LEU A 42 -4.54 -8.41 -10.74
C LEU A 42 -3.80 -8.67 -12.04
N THR A 43 -3.83 -9.93 -12.52
CA THR A 43 -3.25 -10.30 -13.81
C THR A 43 -4.26 -10.97 -14.71
N TYR A 44 -4.11 -10.74 -16.01
CA TYR A 44 -4.84 -11.37 -17.10
C TYR A 44 -3.86 -11.93 -18.11
N ASP A 45 -4.06 -13.14 -18.60
CA ASP A 45 -3.21 -13.72 -19.64
C ASP A 45 -3.97 -13.91 -20.97
N THR A 46 -3.22 -14.08 -22.05
CA THR A 46 -3.77 -14.28 -23.42
C THR A 46 -4.60 -15.55 -23.58
N LYS A 47 -4.65 -16.42 -22.58
CA LYS A 47 -5.52 -17.61 -22.52
C LYS A 47 -6.85 -17.32 -21.82
N GLY A 48 -7.11 -16.07 -21.45
CA GLY A 48 -8.32 -15.65 -20.76
C GLY A 48 -8.31 -15.97 -19.25
N ILE A 49 -7.16 -16.21 -18.66
CA ILE A 49 -7.07 -16.57 -17.24
C ILE A 49 -6.76 -15.35 -16.40
N TRP A 50 -7.61 -15.11 -15.42
CA TRP A 50 -7.48 -14.08 -14.41
C TRP A 50 -6.88 -14.65 -13.12
N ARG A 51 -5.89 -13.93 -12.55
CA ARG A 51 -5.31 -14.25 -11.24
C ARG A 51 -5.34 -13.03 -10.38
N CYS A 52 -5.87 -13.18 -9.18
CA CYS A 52 -5.97 -12.12 -8.19
C CYS A 52 -5.05 -12.44 -7.00
N TYR A 53 -4.35 -11.43 -6.51
CA TYR A 53 -3.36 -11.56 -5.44
C TYR A 53 -3.63 -10.52 -4.37
N GLU A 54 -3.71 -10.98 -3.12
CA GLU A 54 -3.82 -10.18 -1.90
C GLU A 54 -2.51 -10.28 -1.12
N ILE A 55 -1.86 -9.15 -0.86
CA ILE A 55 -0.55 -9.10 -0.22
C ILE A 55 -0.72 -8.89 1.27
N LYS A 56 -0.12 -9.77 2.06
CA LYS A 56 -0.17 -9.77 3.52
C LYS A 56 1.26 -9.83 4.08
N ALA A 57 1.68 -8.79 4.78
CA ALA A 57 3.03 -8.65 5.31
C ALA A 57 3.16 -9.06 6.78
N SER A 58 2.04 -9.15 7.52
CA SER A 58 2.01 -9.55 8.92
C SER A 58 0.71 -10.28 9.27
N GLU A 59 0.70 -10.91 10.43
CA GLU A 59 -0.48 -11.58 10.98
C GLU A 59 -1.62 -10.58 11.23
N GLU A 60 -1.33 -9.40 11.77
CA GLU A 60 -2.32 -8.34 11.97
C GLU A 60 -2.96 -7.88 10.66
N ASP A 61 -2.18 -7.79 9.59
CA ASP A 61 -2.67 -7.45 8.25
C ASP A 61 -3.52 -8.58 7.68
N PHE A 62 -3.14 -9.84 7.91
CA PHE A 62 -3.90 -11.01 7.45
C PHE A 62 -5.28 -11.08 8.12
N TYR A 63 -5.38 -10.86 9.43
CA TYR A 63 -6.64 -10.89 10.18
C TYR A 63 -7.40 -9.55 10.17
N SER A 64 -6.86 -8.53 9.52
CA SER A 64 -7.54 -7.24 9.42
C SER A 64 -8.91 -7.38 8.75
N ASN A 65 -9.87 -6.52 9.15
CA ASN A 65 -11.21 -6.45 8.58
C ASN A 65 -11.25 -5.81 7.17
N ASN A 66 -10.09 -5.55 6.57
CA ASN A 66 -10.03 -5.03 5.20
C ASN A 66 -10.62 -6.06 4.23
N ALA A 67 -11.40 -5.58 3.28
CA ALA A 67 -11.97 -6.43 2.24
C ALA A 67 -10.85 -7.18 1.51
N LYS A 68 -11.01 -8.50 1.40
CA LYS A 68 -10.12 -9.37 0.63
C LYS A 68 -10.78 -9.61 -0.71
N THR A 69 -10.24 -9.01 -1.77
CA THR A 69 -10.84 -9.05 -3.11
C THR A 69 -10.31 -10.25 -3.88
N PHE A 70 -11.14 -11.30 -4.00
CA PHE A 70 -10.82 -12.53 -4.73
C PHE A 70 -11.77 -12.74 -5.90
N VAL A 71 -11.49 -12.11 -7.03
CA VAL A 71 -12.37 -12.09 -8.22
C VAL A 71 -11.82 -12.90 -9.40
N GLY A 72 -10.63 -13.48 -9.27
CA GLY A 72 -9.96 -14.20 -10.36
C GLY A 72 -10.36 -15.67 -10.46
N HIS A 73 -10.04 -16.31 -11.60
CA HIS A 73 -10.09 -17.77 -11.73
C HIS A 73 -9.16 -18.47 -10.71
N TYR A 74 -8.03 -17.84 -10.40
CA TYR A 74 -7.08 -18.30 -9.38
C TYR A 74 -6.77 -17.14 -8.45
N ASN A 75 -6.98 -17.38 -7.17
CA ASN A 75 -6.82 -16.36 -6.13
C ASN A 75 -5.71 -16.79 -5.17
N TYR A 76 -4.87 -15.83 -4.77
CA TYR A 76 -3.70 -16.08 -3.95
C TYR A 76 -3.59 -15.07 -2.82
N PHE A 77 -3.17 -15.54 -1.66
CA PHE A 77 -2.45 -14.69 -0.73
C PHE A 77 -0.96 -14.64 -1.12
N VAL A 78 -0.36 -13.46 -1.00
CA VAL A 78 1.08 -13.26 -1.18
C VAL A 78 1.67 -12.86 0.16
N MET A 79 2.51 -13.71 0.73
CA MET A 79 3.05 -13.53 2.08
C MET A 79 4.40 -14.23 2.25
N PRO A 80 5.21 -13.81 3.25
CA PRO A 80 6.40 -14.55 3.64
C PRO A 80 6.08 -15.99 4.03
N LYS A 81 7.05 -16.89 3.85
CA LYS A 81 6.88 -18.32 4.20
C LYS A 81 6.63 -18.49 5.70
N GLU A 82 7.25 -17.68 6.51
CA GLU A 82 7.14 -17.66 7.97
C GLU A 82 5.68 -17.37 8.36
N LEU A 83 5.10 -16.30 7.84
CA LEU A 83 3.69 -15.96 8.07
C LEU A 83 2.74 -17.05 7.58
N TYR A 84 3.03 -17.68 6.43
CA TYR A 84 2.21 -18.79 5.96
C TYR A 84 2.16 -19.97 6.95
N VAL A 85 3.26 -20.29 7.60
CA VAL A 85 3.30 -21.38 8.60
C VAL A 85 2.37 -21.09 9.78
N GLU A 86 2.26 -19.82 10.17
CA GLU A 86 1.43 -19.34 11.28
C GLU A 86 -0.07 -19.37 10.93
N VAL A 87 -0.44 -18.93 9.72
CA VAL A 87 -1.85 -18.72 9.34
C VAL A 87 -2.43 -19.79 8.41
N LYS A 88 -1.69 -20.86 8.13
CA LYS A 88 -2.05 -21.86 7.09
C LYS A 88 -3.41 -22.52 7.29
N GLU A 89 -3.83 -22.74 8.55
CA GLU A 89 -5.10 -23.38 8.90
C GLU A 89 -6.31 -22.47 8.61
N ASP A 90 -6.10 -21.13 8.58
CA ASP A 90 -7.15 -20.14 8.32
C ASP A 90 -7.28 -19.80 6.84
N ILE A 91 -6.38 -20.33 5.98
CA ILE A 91 -6.44 -20.10 4.54
C ILE A 91 -7.37 -21.10 3.86
N PRO A 92 -8.48 -20.64 3.23
CA PRO A 92 -9.42 -21.50 2.53
C PRO A 92 -8.71 -22.46 1.55
N GLY A 93 -9.19 -23.71 1.48
CA GLY A 93 -8.55 -24.75 0.68
C GLY A 93 -8.47 -24.48 -0.82
N TYR A 94 -9.26 -23.53 -1.34
CA TYR A 94 -9.27 -23.11 -2.72
C TYR A 94 -8.39 -21.90 -3.03
N ILE A 95 -7.90 -21.20 -2.00
CA ILE A 95 -6.97 -20.07 -2.15
C ILE A 95 -5.53 -20.61 -2.15
N GLY A 96 -4.73 -20.13 -3.11
CA GLY A 96 -3.31 -20.41 -3.19
C GLY A 96 -2.47 -19.52 -2.27
N VAL A 97 -1.20 -19.88 -2.12
CA VAL A 97 -0.21 -19.05 -1.42
C VAL A 97 1.03 -18.89 -2.29
N HIS A 98 1.48 -17.66 -2.42
CA HIS A 98 2.66 -17.24 -3.17
C HIS A 98 3.61 -16.47 -2.24
N ASN A 99 4.92 -16.71 -2.29
CA ASN A 99 5.87 -15.95 -1.46
C ASN A 99 6.51 -14.75 -2.17
N GLY A 100 5.91 -14.33 -3.27
CA GLY A 100 6.46 -13.31 -4.17
C GLY A 100 7.26 -13.92 -5.33
N SER A 101 8.01 -14.99 -5.12
CA SER A 101 8.86 -15.61 -6.16
C SER A 101 8.27 -16.89 -6.76
N TRP A 102 7.61 -17.73 -5.95
CA TRP A 102 7.00 -18.98 -6.37
C TRP A 102 5.73 -19.32 -5.57
N VAL A 103 4.94 -20.24 -6.10
CA VAL A 103 3.72 -20.72 -5.45
C VAL A 103 4.10 -21.75 -4.37
N ILE A 104 3.70 -21.48 -3.11
CA ILE A 104 3.85 -22.42 -1.98
C ILE A 104 2.68 -23.42 -1.93
N LYS A 105 1.44 -22.91 -2.14
CA LYS A 105 0.20 -23.69 -2.15
C LYS A 105 -0.57 -23.37 -3.43
N ASN A 106 -0.90 -24.39 -4.20
CA ASN A 106 -1.68 -24.23 -5.43
C ASN A 106 -3.14 -23.84 -5.12
N PRO A 107 -3.73 -22.88 -5.82
CA PRO A 107 -5.14 -22.58 -5.74
C PRO A 107 -5.97 -23.60 -6.51
N LYS A 108 -7.27 -23.65 -6.25
CA LYS A 108 -8.24 -24.32 -7.12
C LYS A 108 -8.85 -23.29 -8.06
N LYS A 109 -9.15 -23.71 -9.31
CA LYS A 109 -9.84 -22.86 -10.27
C LYS A 109 -11.25 -22.55 -9.75
N GLN A 110 -11.66 -21.30 -9.89
CA GLN A 110 -12.97 -20.79 -9.49
C GLN A 110 -13.63 -20.09 -10.69
N GLU A 111 -14.92 -19.87 -10.60
CA GLU A 111 -15.62 -18.92 -11.47
C GLU A 111 -15.19 -17.49 -11.11
N LEU A 112 -15.29 -16.58 -12.09
CA LEU A 112 -14.99 -15.17 -11.83
C LEU A 112 -15.97 -14.59 -10.80
N GLY A 113 -15.48 -13.82 -9.86
CA GLY A 113 -16.31 -13.16 -8.85
C GLY A 113 -17.15 -12.01 -9.39
N VAL A 114 -16.81 -11.51 -10.59
CA VAL A 114 -17.53 -10.45 -11.32
C VAL A 114 -17.46 -10.71 -12.82
N ASP A 115 -18.27 -9.99 -13.58
CA ASP A 115 -18.26 -10.06 -15.05
C ASP A 115 -16.85 -9.76 -15.61
N GLU A 116 -16.42 -10.53 -16.62
CA GLU A 116 -15.10 -10.40 -17.23
C GLU A 116 -14.87 -9.02 -17.85
N GLN A 117 -15.92 -8.40 -18.41
CA GLN A 117 -15.81 -7.06 -18.99
C GLN A 117 -15.49 -6.02 -17.92
N ILE A 118 -16.07 -6.15 -16.72
CA ILE A 118 -15.76 -5.29 -15.57
C ILE A 118 -14.28 -5.43 -15.18
N LEU A 119 -13.73 -6.66 -15.20
CA LEU A 119 -12.31 -6.88 -14.92
C LEU A 119 -11.41 -6.26 -15.98
N LYS A 120 -11.74 -6.41 -17.27
CA LYS A 120 -11.00 -5.82 -18.38
C LYS A 120 -10.97 -4.29 -18.27
N ASP A 121 -12.12 -3.67 -18.08
CA ASP A 121 -12.25 -2.22 -17.94
C ASP A 121 -11.48 -1.70 -16.70
N SER A 122 -11.53 -2.45 -15.61
CA SER A 122 -10.79 -2.13 -14.37
C SER A 122 -9.28 -2.19 -14.58
N LEU A 123 -8.80 -3.24 -15.27
CA LEU A 123 -7.38 -3.41 -15.55
C LEU A 123 -6.88 -2.33 -16.53
N ILE A 124 -7.60 -2.07 -17.62
CA ILE A 124 -7.26 -1.04 -18.61
C ILE A 124 -7.16 0.33 -17.93
N ARG A 125 -8.16 0.70 -17.14
CA ARG A 125 -8.20 1.95 -16.40
C ARG A 125 -7.02 2.09 -15.42
N SER A 126 -6.66 1.00 -14.75
CA SER A 126 -5.53 1.00 -13.81
C SER A 126 -4.19 1.09 -14.53
N LEU A 127 -4.02 0.39 -15.65
CA LEU A 127 -2.82 0.51 -16.49
C LEU A 127 -2.68 1.91 -17.08
N TYR A 128 -3.78 2.53 -17.54
CA TYR A 128 -3.77 3.91 -18.01
C TYR A 128 -3.34 4.89 -16.92
N ARG A 129 -3.86 4.74 -15.71
CA ARG A 129 -3.44 5.54 -14.55
C ARG A 129 -1.93 5.41 -14.28
N GLU A 130 -1.37 4.21 -14.35
CA GLU A 130 0.07 4.01 -14.12
C GLU A 130 0.90 4.58 -15.29
N GLN A 131 0.41 4.48 -16.52
CA GLN A 131 1.04 5.14 -17.67
C GLN A 131 1.05 6.67 -17.52
N GLU A 132 -0.06 7.26 -17.07
CA GLU A 132 -0.16 8.69 -16.82
C GLU A 132 0.85 9.16 -15.77
N LYS A 133 0.97 8.42 -14.64
CA LYS A 133 1.99 8.69 -13.62
C LYS A 133 3.42 8.62 -14.21
N PHE A 134 3.69 7.60 -15.02
CA PHE A 134 4.99 7.45 -15.67
C PHE A 134 5.30 8.64 -16.58
N ILE A 135 4.37 9.06 -17.44
CA ILE A 135 4.53 10.21 -18.33
C ILE A 135 4.80 11.49 -17.50
N GLN A 136 4.04 11.68 -16.41
CA GLN A 136 4.25 12.83 -15.52
C GLN A 136 5.63 12.82 -14.87
N THR A 137 6.18 11.66 -14.51
CA THR A 137 7.54 11.57 -13.97
C THR A 137 8.63 11.86 -15.00
N CYS A 138 8.33 11.76 -16.29
CA CYS A 138 9.23 12.12 -17.38
C CYS A 138 9.17 13.64 -17.73
N ASP A 139 8.17 14.38 -17.23
CA ASP A 139 8.05 15.83 -17.46
C ASP A 139 8.94 16.60 -16.47
N SER A 140 10.01 17.20 -16.99
CA SER A 140 10.94 18.01 -16.20
C SER A 140 10.26 19.20 -15.51
N ASN A 141 9.24 19.82 -16.13
CA ASN A 141 8.48 20.91 -15.53
C ASN A 141 7.64 20.45 -14.35
N TYR A 142 7.01 19.28 -14.47
CA TYR A 142 6.26 18.66 -13.38
C TYR A 142 7.19 18.32 -12.20
N ILE A 143 8.33 17.68 -12.45
CA ILE A 143 9.34 17.38 -11.43
C ILE A 143 9.88 18.63 -10.76
N ASN A 144 10.18 19.69 -11.53
CA ASN A 144 10.64 20.98 -10.98
C ASN A 144 9.57 21.63 -10.09
N ARG A 145 8.29 21.55 -10.46
CA ARG A 145 7.18 22.05 -9.64
C ARG A 145 7.07 21.30 -8.33
N LEU A 146 7.13 19.94 -8.36
CA LEU A 146 7.12 19.12 -7.16
C LEU A 146 8.30 19.44 -6.24
N ASN A 147 9.50 19.60 -6.77
CA ASN A 147 10.69 19.93 -6.00
C ASN A 147 10.57 21.30 -5.32
N ARG A 148 9.98 22.29 -5.99
CA ARG A 148 9.69 23.61 -5.37
C ARG A 148 8.72 23.46 -4.20
N GLU A 149 7.66 22.69 -4.37
CA GLU A 149 6.67 22.46 -3.31
C GLU A 149 7.27 21.69 -2.12
N ILE A 150 8.07 20.65 -2.36
CA ILE A 150 8.81 19.94 -1.33
C ILE A 150 9.72 20.89 -0.54
N ASN A 151 10.45 21.77 -1.23
CA ASN A 151 11.33 22.72 -0.59
C ASN A 151 10.56 23.77 0.23
N ARG A 152 9.39 24.22 -0.26
CA ARG A 152 8.49 25.10 0.49
C ARG A 152 8.03 24.44 1.79
N LEU A 153 7.50 23.21 1.73
CA LEU A 153 7.03 22.47 2.89
C LEU A 153 8.15 22.18 3.90
N ARG A 154 9.35 21.83 3.43
CA ARG A 154 10.53 21.66 4.29
C ARG A 154 10.89 22.93 5.03
N ASN A 155 10.85 24.08 4.36
CA ASN A 155 11.11 25.36 4.98
C ASN A 155 10.05 25.74 6.03
N GLU A 156 8.77 25.54 5.72
CA GLU A 156 7.66 25.73 6.67
C GLU A 156 7.82 24.84 7.91
N THR A 157 8.14 23.56 7.71
CA THR A 157 8.42 22.62 8.82
C THR A 157 9.59 23.11 9.68
N ARG A 158 10.69 23.56 9.06
CA ARG A 158 11.86 24.09 9.78
C ARG A 158 11.50 25.34 10.59
N ILE A 159 10.71 26.27 10.02
CA ILE A 159 10.25 27.47 10.72
C ILE A 159 9.38 27.08 11.92
N ASN A 160 8.44 26.15 11.75
CA ASN A 160 7.55 25.70 12.82
C ASN A 160 8.34 24.99 13.95
N ASN A 161 9.30 24.14 13.61
CA ASN A 161 10.18 23.50 14.59
C ASN A 161 11.01 24.54 15.36
N ASN A 162 11.55 25.54 14.69
CA ASN A 162 12.29 26.61 15.36
C ASN A 162 11.39 27.44 16.29
N LYS A 163 10.13 27.71 15.91
CA LYS A 163 9.15 28.34 16.81
C LYS A 163 8.88 27.48 18.02
N ALA A 164 8.64 26.17 17.82
CA ALA A 164 8.39 25.24 18.93
C ALA A 164 9.58 25.19 19.90
N ILE A 165 10.83 25.18 19.41
CA ILE A 165 12.03 25.24 20.25
C ILE A 165 12.06 26.55 21.05
N ARG A 166 11.80 27.69 20.41
CA ARG A 166 11.76 29.00 21.09
C ARG A 166 10.70 29.06 22.17
N TYR A 167 9.50 28.54 21.92
CA TYR A 167 8.43 28.45 22.93
C TYR A 167 8.83 27.55 24.09
N ASN A 168 9.41 26.37 23.82
CA ASN A 168 9.88 25.50 24.87
C ASN A 168 10.97 26.17 25.74
N ASN A 169 11.93 26.84 25.11
CA ASN A 169 12.98 27.58 25.86
C ASN A 169 12.39 28.70 26.73
N ALA A 170 11.44 29.47 26.19
CA ALA A 170 10.75 30.49 26.96
C ALA A 170 9.99 29.93 28.18
N ILE A 171 9.34 28.78 28.00
CA ILE A 171 8.69 28.07 29.12
C ILE A 171 9.69 27.63 30.15
N TYR A 172 10.86 27.10 29.75
CA TYR A 172 11.94 26.74 30.68
C TYR A 172 12.45 27.96 31.47
N GLU A 173 12.69 29.09 30.81
CA GLU A 173 13.12 30.34 31.44
C GLU A 173 12.10 30.85 32.47
N ILE A 174 10.80 30.77 32.16
CA ILE A 174 9.71 31.15 33.06
C ILE A 174 9.67 30.20 34.26
N CYS A 175 9.75 28.89 34.04
CA CYS A 175 9.74 27.90 35.10
C CYS A 175 10.92 28.11 36.07
N ASP A 176 12.11 28.34 35.54
CA ASP A 176 13.31 28.62 36.33
C ASP A 176 13.16 29.92 37.15
N LYS A 177 12.73 31.01 36.49
CA LYS A 177 12.56 32.31 37.16
C LYS A 177 11.57 32.31 38.30
N TYR A 178 10.49 31.52 38.19
CA TYR A 178 9.40 31.48 39.17
C TYR A 178 9.37 30.20 39.99
N ASN A 179 10.41 29.38 39.90
CA ASN A 179 10.57 28.09 40.60
C ASN A 179 9.35 27.17 40.44
N LEU A 180 8.86 27.05 39.17
CA LEU A 180 7.73 26.21 38.79
C LEU A 180 8.19 24.85 38.24
N ASP A 181 7.41 23.77 38.48
CA ASP A 181 7.70 22.48 37.85
C ASP A 181 7.34 22.52 36.36
N TYR A 182 8.34 22.29 35.53
CA TYR A 182 8.17 22.29 34.05
C TYR A 182 7.13 21.27 33.58
N ARG A 183 7.05 20.11 34.24
CA ARG A 183 6.11 19.04 33.82
C ARG A 183 4.67 19.46 34.10
N GLU A 184 4.41 20.07 35.23
CA GLU A 184 3.08 20.59 35.60
C GLU A 184 2.62 21.69 34.62
N VAL A 185 3.52 22.64 34.34
CA VAL A 185 3.22 23.72 33.37
C VAL A 185 2.93 23.16 31.98
N ARG A 186 3.70 22.16 31.54
CA ARG A 186 3.51 21.53 30.24
C ARG A 186 2.19 20.76 30.16
N GLU A 187 1.77 20.08 31.21
CA GLU A 187 0.46 19.40 31.26
C GLU A 187 -0.71 20.39 31.24
N LEU A 188 -0.56 21.54 31.86
CA LEU A 188 -1.56 22.61 31.76
C LEU A 188 -1.68 23.16 30.35
N LEU A 189 -0.55 23.41 29.68
CA LEU A 189 -0.53 23.93 28.30
C LEU A 189 -1.11 22.96 27.25
N LYS A 190 -1.15 21.66 27.53
CA LYS A 190 -1.80 20.68 26.65
C LYS A 190 -3.33 20.75 26.66
N LYS A 191 -3.92 21.44 27.64
CA LYS A 191 -5.39 21.54 27.80
C LYS A 191 -5.98 22.73 27.03
N TYR A 192 -5.12 23.59 26.47
CA TYR A 192 -5.46 24.76 25.65
C TYR A 192 -4.85 24.67 24.26
#